data_a771b62954f5c678d6ca93e87c0f5bec
#
_entry.id   a771b62954f5c678d6ca93e87c0f5bec
#
_cell.length_a   1.000
_cell.length_b   1.000
_cell.length_c   1.000
_cell.angle_alpha   90.00
_cell.angle_beta   90.00
_cell.angle_gamma   90.00
#
_symmetry.space_group_name_H-M   'P 1'
#
loop_
_entity.id
_entity.type
_entity.pdbx_description
1 polymer ?
#
loop_
_entity_poly.entity_id
_entity_poly.type
_entity_poly.pdbx_seq_one_letter_code
_entity_poly.pdbx_strand_id
1 'polypeptide(L)'
;MERVDTMDNKYGITSVPPIAKVVKNESKYWGDMVTLFDRLDVSVKLIHMNANTQSSMEYHVHKRESYYIQSGALRLGLRVGRGSNTSVILRQGDVYHIEPGLMHMRMA
;
A
#
# COMPACT_ATOMS: atom_id res chain seq x y z
N MET A 1 29.30 -4.36 -11.91
CA MET A 1 28.49 -3.12 -11.99
C MET A 1 28.56 -2.59 -13.42
N GLU A 2 27.41 -2.32 -13.96
CA GLU A 2 27.34 -1.76 -15.30
C GLU A 2 27.79 -0.29 -15.30
N ARG A 3 28.60 0.05 -16.28
CA ARG A 3 29.09 1.41 -16.44
C ARG A 3 28.13 2.22 -17.29
N VAL A 4 27.62 3.32 -16.74
CA VAL A 4 26.79 4.26 -17.50
C VAL A 4 27.72 5.25 -18.20
N ASP A 5 27.56 5.36 -19.52
CA ASP A 5 28.29 6.33 -20.32
C ASP A 5 27.64 7.70 -20.17
N THR A 6 28.33 8.63 -19.53
CA THR A 6 27.83 10.00 -19.31
C THR A 6 27.68 10.81 -20.62
N MET A 7 28.33 10.35 -21.70
CA MET A 7 28.24 11.02 -23.00
C MET A 7 26.97 10.62 -23.78
N ASP A 8 26.32 9.52 -23.36
CA ASP A 8 25.14 8.98 -24.04
C ASP A 8 23.92 8.99 -23.12
N ASN A 9 23.31 10.17 -23.00
CA ASN A 9 22.10 10.32 -22.17
C ASN A 9 20.84 9.98 -22.96
N LYS A 10 20.78 8.77 -23.50
CA LYS A 10 19.65 8.29 -24.32
C LYS A 10 18.36 8.09 -23.54
N TYR A 11 18.43 8.07 -22.22
CA TYR A 11 17.25 7.89 -21.35
C TYR A 11 16.62 9.22 -20.93
N GLY A 12 17.16 10.34 -21.36
CA GLY A 12 16.58 11.66 -21.07
C GLY A 12 16.78 12.15 -19.65
N ILE A 13 17.69 11.55 -18.88
CA ILE A 13 17.99 12.01 -17.53
C ILE A 13 18.90 13.24 -17.60
N THR A 14 18.43 14.34 -17.04
CA THR A 14 19.14 15.62 -17.09
C THR A 14 19.74 16.04 -15.76
N SER A 15 19.34 15.41 -14.67
CA SER A 15 19.84 15.71 -13.33
C SER A 15 19.67 14.53 -12.39
N VAL A 16 20.43 14.55 -11.30
CA VAL A 16 20.25 13.57 -10.21
C VAL A 16 19.06 14.03 -9.35
N PRO A 17 18.06 13.15 -9.12
CA PRO A 17 16.92 13.54 -8.29
C PRO A 17 17.31 13.82 -6.86
N PRO A 18 16.65 14.76 -6.19
CA PRO A 18 16.87 14.99 -4.77
C PRO A 18 16.27 13.84 -3.93
N ILE A 19 16.72 13.76 -2.68
CA ILE A 19 16.08 12.87 -1.70
C ILE A 19 14.65 13.35 -1.50
N ALA A 20 13.70 12.43 -1.66
CA ALA A 20 12.29 12.73 -1.47
C ALA A 20 11.92 12.78 0.02
N LYS A 21 10.95 13.61 0.34
CA LYS A 21 10.33 13.67 1.66
C LYS A 21 9.00 12.94 1.65
N VAL A 22 8.54 12.53 2.84
CA VAL A 22 7.20 11.96 2.96
C VAL A 22 6.17 13.00 2.48
N VAL A 23 5.17 12.51 1.76
CA VAL A 23 4.15 13.39 1.17
C VAL A 23 3.15 13.81 2.23
N LYS A 24 2.71 12.87 3.08
CA LYS A 24 1.64 13.10 4.04
C LYS A 24 1.74 12.13 5.20
N ASN A 25 1.40 12.60 6.39
CA ASN A 25 1.30 11.79 7.59
C ASN A 25 -0.07 12.02 8.21
N GLU A 26 -0.87 10.98 8.36
CA GLU A 26 -2.25 11.06 8.83
C GLU A 26 -2.45 10.22 10.08
N SER A 27 -3.02 10.81 11.12
CA SER A 27 -3.54 10.08 12.27
C SER A 27 -4.92 9.54 11.97
N LYS A 28 -5.16 8.28 12.32
CA LYS A 28 -6.43 7.60 12.18
C LYS A 28 -6.84 7.01 13.53
N TYR A 29 -8.13 6.72 13.69
CA TYR A 29 -8.58 6.10 14.95
C TYR A 29 -7.97 4.72 15.21
N TRP A 30 -7.50 4.06 14.17
CA TRP A 30 -6.87 2.73 14.25
C TRP A 30 -5.34 2.79 14.26
N GLY A 31 -4.72 3.95 14.10
CA GLY A 31 -3.26 4.10 14.04
C GLY A 31 -2.84 5.28 13.18
N ASP A 32 -1.87 5.07 12.32
CA ASP A 32 -1.42 6.14 11.41
C ASP A 32 -1.13 5.60 10.01
N MET A 33 -1.05 6.53 9.07
CA MET A 33 -0.78 6.24 7.68
C MET A 33 0.15 7.30 7.11
N VAL A 34 1.30 6.88 6.62
CA VAL A 34 2.29 7.77 6.01
C VAL A 34 2.33 7.51 4.51
N THR A 35 2.03 8.54 3.73
CA THR A 35 2.17 8.46 2.27
C THR A 35 3.61 8.76 1.91
N LEU A 36 4.32 7.73 1.44
CA LEU A 36 5.74 7.84 1.08
C LEU A 36 5.91 8.35 -0.35
N PHE A 37 4.96 7.99 -1.21
CA PHE A 37 5.04 8.25 -2.63
C PHE A 37 3.62 8.30 -3.18
N ASP A 38 3.31 9.33 -3.96
CA ASP A 38 1.98 9.47 -4.53
C ASP A 38 2.09 10.05 -5.94
N ARG A 39 1.80 9.22 -6.93
CA ARG A 39 1.78 9.59 -8.33
C ARG A 39 0.49 9.11 -8.98
N LEU A 40 0.26 9.58 -10.20
CA LEU A 40 -0.98 9.31 -10.93
C LEU A 40 -1.29 7.82 -11.03
N ASP A 41 -0.27 7.01 -11.23
CA ASP A 41 -0.39 5.57 -11.47
C ASP A 41 0.00 4.69 -10.28
N VAL A 42 0.74 5.22 -9.31
CA VAL A 42 1.26 4.47 -8.17
C VAL A 42 1.27 5.32 -6.92
N SER A 43 0.85 4.73 -5.80
CA SER A 43 0.95 5.32 -4.48
C SER A 43 1.50 4.28 -3.51
N VAL A 44 2.41 4.68 -2.64
CA VAL A 44 3.00 3.82 -1.61
C VAL A 44 2.74 4.44 -0.25
N LYS A 45 2.13 3.66 0.63
CA LYS A 45 1.80 4.09 1.98
C LYS A 45 2.32 3.10 3.00
N LEU A 46 2.81 3.61 4.11
CA LEU A 46 3.16 2.82 5.27
C LEU A 46 2.01 2.96 6.27
N ILE A 47 1.38 1.83 6.61
CA ILE A 47 0.24 1.80 7.51
C ILE A 47 0.65 1.12 8.80
N HIS A 48 0.44 1.79 9.91
CA HIS A 48 0.63 1.25 11.25
C HIS A 48 -0.73 1.17 11.93
N MET A 49 -1.11 -0.03 12.36
CA MET A 49 -2.38 -0.24 13.06
C MET A 49 -2.12 -0.67 14.51
N ASN A 50 -2.83 -0.03 15.42
CA ASN A 50 -2.81 -0.41 16.82
C ASN A 50 -3.55 -1.74 17.00
N ALA A 51 -3.11 -2.56 17.97
CA ALA A 51 -3.77 -3.81 18.26
C ALA A 51 -5.24 -3.60 18.61
N ASN A 52 -6.08 -4.56 18.23
CA ASN A 52 -7.52 -4.57 18.50
C ASN A 52 -8.28 -3.40 17.82
N THR A 53 -7.78 -2.93 16.70
CA THR A 53 -8.45 -1.91 15.90
C THR A 53 -8.83 -2.45 14.54
N GLN A 54 -9.73 -1.75 13.86
CA GLN A 54 -10.13 -2.07 12.50
C GLN A 54 -10.40 -0.82 11.70
N SER A 55 -10.18 -0.91 10.40
CA SER A 55 -10.54 0.16 9.46
C SER A 55 -11.99 0.00 9.01
N SER A 56 -12.49 0.98 8.25
CA SER A 56 -13.79 0.86 7.59
C SER A 56 -13.73 -0.19 6.48
N MET A 57 -14.88 -0.77 6.17
CA MET A 57 -15.04 -1.57 4.96
C MET A 57 -15.02 -0.66 3.74
N GLU A 58 -14.21 -0.99 2.75
CA GLU A 58 -14.06 -0.16 1.55
C GLU A 58 -13.87 -1.02 0.31
N TYR A 59 -14.08 -0.42 -0.86
CA TYR A 59 -13.71 -1.01 -2.15
C TYR A 59 -13.31 0.12 -3.11
N HIS A 60 -12.55 -0.26 -4.13
CA HIS A 60 -12.13 0.66 -5.18
C HIS A 60 -12.61 0.16 -6.54
N VAL A 61 -13.09 1.06 -7.38
CA VAL A 61 -13.64 0.69 -8.69
C VAL A 61 -12.54 0.41 -9.71
N HIS A 62 -11.48 1.20 -9.68
CA HIS A 62 -10.41 1.12 -10.68
C HIS A 62 -9.03 0.85 -10.11
N LYS A 63 -8.88 0.95 -8.79
CA LYS A 63 -7.58 0.87 -8.13
C LYS A 63 -7.28 -0.56 -7.73
N ARG A 64 -6.08 -1.03 -8.06
CA ARG A 64 -5.50 -2.25 -7.51
C ARG A 64 -4.62 -1.90 -6.33
N GLU A 65 -4.64 -2.74 -5.32
CA GLU A 65 -3.79 -2.60 -4.15
C GLU A 65 -3.04 -3.89 -3.88
N SER A 66 -1.88 -3.76 -3.25
CA SER A 66 -1.14 -4.89 -2.71
C SER A 66 -0.70 -4.54 -1.31
N TYR A 67 -0.92 -5.48 -0.39
CA TYR A 67 -0.43 -5.36 0.97
C TYR A 67 0.83 -6.20 1.13
N TYR A 68 1.85 -5.61 1.75
CA TYR A 68 3.02 -6.32 2.24
C TYR A 68 3.09 -6.14 3.75
N ILE A 69 3.20 -7.23 4.48
CA ILE A 69 3.24 -7.20 5.93
C ILE A 69 4.69 -7.10 6.38
N GLN A 70 5.07 -5.93 6.83
CA GLN A 70 6.41 -5.65 7.30
C GLN A 70 6.67 -6.27 8.67
N SER A 71 5.69 -6.22 9.57
CA SER A 71 5.78 -6.82 10.89
C SER A 71 4.39 -7.13 11.44
N GLY A 72 4.31 -8.10 12.35
CA GLY A 72 3.07 -8.50 12.99
C GLY A 72 2.18 -9.33 12.10
N ALA A 73 0.87 -9.25 12.34
CA ALA A 73 -0.14 -9.96 11.59
C ALA A 73 -1.35 -9.06 11.36
N LEU A 74 -2.01 -9.27 10.23
CA LEU A 74 -3.19 -8.50 9.83
C LEU A 74 -4.27 -9.46 9.34
N ARG A 75 -5.48 -9.32 9.84
CA ARG A 75 -6.64 -9.99 9.28
C ARG A 75 -7.30 -9.06 8.27
N LEU A 76 -7.50 -9.54 7.05
CA LEU A 76 -8.31 -8.85 6.06
C LEU A 76 -9.69 -9.50 6.00
N GLY A 77 -10.72 -8.73 6.33
CA GLY A 77 -12.09 -9.10 6.03
C GLY A 77 -12.38 -8.83 4.57
N LEU A 78 -13.00 -9.79 3.90
CA LEU A 78 -13.22 -9.76 2.45
C LEU A 78 -14.66 -10.11 2.12
N ARG A 79 -15.19 -9.45 1.09
CA ARG A 79 -16.51 -9.78 0.57
C ARG A 79 -16.56 -9.49 -0.93
N VAL A 80 -17.07 -10.45 -1.70
CA VAL A 80 -17.37 -10.27 -3.13
C VAL A 80 -18.83 -9.86 -3.26
N GLY A 81 -19.07 -8.60 -3.66
CA GLY A 81 -20.42 -8.08 -3.82
C GLY A 81 -21.26 -8.22 -2.54
N ARG A 82 -22.41 -8.88 -2.68
CA ARG A 82 -23.32 -9.16 -1.56
C ARG A 82 -23.13 -10.57 -0.99
N GLY A 83 -22.06 -11.22 -1.33
CA GLY A 83 -21.74 -12.56 -0.84
C GLY A 83 -21.42 -12.58 0.65
N SER A 84 -21.05 -13.76 1.13
CA SER A 84 -20.68 -13.96 2.52
C SER A 84 -19.36 -13.28 2.84
N ASN A 85 -19.21 -12.81 4.07
CA ASN A 85 -17.94 -12.33 4.58
C ASN A 85 -16.99 -13.51 4.76
N THR A 86 -15.74 -13.28 4.38
CA THR A 86 -14.64 -14.20 4.64
C THR A 86 -13.45 -13.40 5.14
N SER A 87 -12.36 -14.05 5.48
CA SER A 87 -11.16 -13.36 5.88
C SER A 87 -9.92 -14.20 5.60
N VAL A 88 -8.79 -13.50 5.49
CA VAL A 88 -7.47 -14.11 5.42
C VAL A 88 -6.60 -13.48 6.52
N ILE A 89 -5.65 -14.23 7.03
CA ILE A 89 -4.67 -13.72 7.98
C ILE A 89 -3.33 -13.64 7.27
N LEU A 90 -2.81 -12.42 7.21
CA LEU A 90 -1.51 -12.13 6.62
C LEU A 90 -0.50 -11.99 7.74
N ARG A 91 0.67 -12.58 7.57
CA ARG A 91 1.77 -12.53 8.53
C ARG A 91 2.98 -11.85 7.92
N GLN A 92 3.93 -11.53 8.74
CA GLN A 92 5.18 -10.89 8.28
C GLN A 92 5.75 -11.60 7.05
N GLY A 93 6.03 -10.81 6.02
CA GLY A 93 6.56 -11.30 4.74
C GLY A 93 5.49 -11.66 3.71
N ASP A 94 4.24 -11.74 4.10
CA ASP A 94 3.15 -12.06 3.16
C ASP A 94 2.84 -10.86 2.26
N VAL A 95 2.45 -11.18 1.02
CA VAL A 95 1.94 -10.22 0.04
C VAL A 95 0.54 -10.65 -0.36
N TYR A 96 -0.39 -9.71 -0.40
CA TYR A 96 -1.76 -9.99 -0.80
C TYR A 96 -2.27 -8.91 -1.75
N HIS A 97 -2.82 -9.33 -2.88
CA HIS A 97 -3.33 -8.43 -3.91
C HIS A 97 -4.83 -8.26 -3.79
N ILE A 98 -5.28 -7.01 -3.82
CA ILE A 98 -6.69 -6.64 -3.81
C ILE A 98 -7.06 -6.14 -5.20
N GLU A 99 -7.93 -6.87 -5.88
CA GLU A 99 -8.45 -6.46 -7.19
C GLU A 99 -9.56 -5.43 -7.04
N PRO A 100 -9.80 -4.59 -8.08
CA PRO A 100 -10.91 -3.65 -8.06
C PRO A 100 -12.24 -4.34 -7.79
N GLY A 101 -13.08 -3.73 -6.97
CA GLY A 101 -14.39 -4.24 -6.62
C GLY A 101 -14.42 -5.16 -5.41
N LEU A 102 -13.27 -5.67 -4.96
CA LEU A 102 -13.23 -6.51 -3.76
C LEU A 102 -13.40 -5.64 -2.51
N MET A 103 -14.43 -5.90 -1.75
CA MET A 103 -14.65 -5.23 -0.47
C MET A 103 -13.69 -5.77 0.57
N HIS A 104 -13.02 -4.89 1.29
CA HIS A 104 -12.00 -5.28 2.25
C HIS A 104 -11.98 -4.35 3.46
N MET A 105 -11.54 -4.91 4.58
CA MET A 105 -11.41 -4.20 5.85
C MET A 105 -10.20 -4.76 6.60
N ARG A 106 -9.35 -3.86 7.08
CA ARG A 106 -8.17 -4.25 7.87
C ARG A 106 -8.56 -4.40 9.35
N MET A 107 -8.13 -5.49 9.96
CA MET A 107 -8.32 -5.77 11.38
C MET A 107 -6.99 -6.15 12.00
N ALA A 108 -6.53 -5.38 12.94
CA ALA A 108 -5.26 -5.63 13.61
C ALA A 108 -5.44 -6.46 14.91
#